data_5f2741b6e95d07447a83c7622862bcb8
#
_entry.id   5f2741b6e95d07447a83c7622862bcb8
#
_cell.length_a   1.000
_cell.length_b   1.000
_cell.length_c   1.000
_cell.angle_alpha   90.00
_cell.angle_beta   90.00
_cell.angle_gamma   90.00
#
_symmetry.space_group_name_H-M   'P 1'
#
loop_
_entity.id
_entity.type
_entity.pdbx_description
1 polymer ?
#
loop_
_entity_poly.entity_id
_entity_poly.type
_entity_poly.pdbx_seq_one_letter_code
_entity_poly.pdbx_strand_id
1 'polypeptide(L)'
;VLFLYKQVLGIDLPWLDGITRARPSHRLPVVLTQGEAQRLLAATRGTPGLVVRLLYGTGMRLMEGLRLRIKDIDFERNQITIRGGKGDKDRITMLPASIVADLRAHIARRRIWHDKDLSLGKADVELPHALERKYPNAGREWGWQYIFAAADYSIDPRSGVVRRHHIHEKTIQRHVK
;
A
#
# COMPACT_ATOMS: atom_id res chain seq x y z
N VAL A 1 6.94 -24.06 -13.64
CA VAL A 1 7.73 -25.30 -13.76
C VAL A 1 7.64 -25.85 -15.19
N LEU A 2 6.45 -26.17 -15.72
CA LEU A 2 6.28 -26.74 -17.09
C LEU A 2 6.92 -25.87 -18.19
N PHE A 3 6.74 -24.54 -18.14
CA PHE A 3 7.34 -23.63 -19.09
C PHE A 3 8.88 -23.72 -19.07
N LEU A 4 9.47 -23.73 -17.87
CA LEU A 4 10.93 -23.86 -17.73
C LEU A 4 11.46 -25.13 -18.36
N TYR A 5 10.85 -26.27 -18.07
CA TYR A 5 11.32 -27.56 -18.58
C TYR A 5 11.08 -27.70 -20.09
N LYS A 6 9.87 -27.42 -20.58
CA LYS A 6 9.55 -27.61 -22.02
C LYS A 6 10.14 -26.52 -22.93
N GLN A 7 10.11 -25.24 -22.50
CA GLN A 7 10.49 -24.14 -23.39
C GLN A 7 11.93 -23.66 -23.20
N VAL A 8 12.49 -23.79 -22.01
CA VAL A 8 13.86 -23.29 -21.73
C VAL A 8 14.87 -24.45 -21.72
N LEU A 9 14.55 -25.56 -21.08
CA LEU A 9 15.47 -26.68 -20.93
C LEU A 9 15.29 -27.76 -22.03
N GLY A 10 14.21 -27.72 -22.80
CA GLY A 10 13.93 -28.72 -23.83
C GLY A 10 13.70 -30.14 -23.27
N ILE A 11 13.39 -30.27 -21.99
CA ILE A 11 13.19 -31.55 -21.29
C ILE A 11 11.71 -31.87 -21.25
N ASP A 12 11.35 -33.00 -21.81
CA ASP A 12 9.98 -33.52 -21.71
C ASP A 12 9.79 -34.24 -20.37
N LEU A 13 8.69 -33.92 -19.66
CA LEU A 13 8.37 -34.50 -18.36
C LEU A 13 7.11 -35.38 -18.47
N PRO A 14 7.24 -36.61 -18.92
CA PRO A 14 6.10 -37.49 -19.23
C PRO A 14 5.21 -37.79 -18.00
N TRP A 15 5.76 -37.75 -16.79
CA TRP A 15 5.02 -37.91 -15.54
C TRP A 15 4.09 -36.71 -15.20
N LEU A 16 4.17 -35.61 -15.95
CA LEU A 16 3.26 -34.49 -15.86
C LEU A 16 2.12 -34.53 -16.90
N ASP A 17 2.15 -35.53 -17.78
CA ASP A 17 1.07 -35.75 -18.74
C ASP A 17 -0.13 -36.37 -17.98
N GLY A 18 -1.26 -35.68 -18.04
CA GLY A 18 -2.48 -36.10 -17.33
C GLY A 18 -2.77 -35.37 -16.03
N ILE A 19 -2.00 -34.39 -15.63
CA ILE A 19 -2.35 -33.52 -14.49
C ILE A 19 -3.64 -32.76 -14.82
N THR A 20 -4.73 -33.18 -14.23
CA THR A 20 -6.00 -32.45 -14.28
C THR A 20 -5.86 -31.16 -13.45
N ARG A 21 -5.76 -30.01 -14.10
CA ARG A 21 -5.80 -28.71 -13.41
C ARG A 21 -7.14 -28.56 -12.69
N ALA A 22 -7.10 -28.24 -11.41
CA ALA A 22 -8.30 -27.87 -10.68
C ALA A 22 -9.03 -26.76 -11.44
N ARG A 23 -10.31 -26.96 -11.74
CA ARG A 23 -11.13 -25.92 -12.37
C ARG A 23 -11.21 -24.74 -11.41
N PRO A 24 -10.82 -23.53 -11.82
CA PRO A 24 -11.00 -22.36 -10.98
C PRO A 24 -12.49 -22.19 -10.68
N SER A 25 -12.84 -22.12 -9.41
CA SER A 25 -14.21 -21.82 -8.99
C SER A 25 -14.56 -20.40 -9.44
N HIS A 26 -15.38 -20.26 -10.47
CA HIS A 26 -15.95 -18.98 -10.89
C HIS A 26 -17.06 -18.58 -9.91
N ARG A 27 -16.66 -18.05 -8.74
CA ARG A 27 -17.60 -17.36 -7.88
C ARG A 27 -17.72 -15.93 -8.34
N LEU A 28 -18.93 -15.50 -8.68
CA LEU A 28 -19.20 -14.08 -8.90
C LEU A 28 -18.90 -13.33 -7.60
N PRO A 29 -18.07 -12.27 -7.63
CA PRO A 29 -17.85 -11.46 -6.45
C PRO A 29 -19.17 -10.83 -5.99
N VAL A 30 -19.43 -10.86 -4.71
CA VAL A 30 -20.56 -10.13 -4.11
C VAL A 30 -20.24 -8.65 -4.20
N VAL A 31 -21.11 -7.90 -4.88
CA VAL A 31 -20.98 -6.44 -5.01
C VAL A 31 -21.92 -5.81 -3.98
N LEU A 32 -21.37 -4.95 -3.13
CA LEU A 32 -22.15 -4.21 -2.16
C LEU A 32 -23.04 -3.18 -2.86
N THR A 33 -24.27 -3.05 -2.40
CA THR A 33 -25.13 -1.93 -2.75
C THR A 33 -24.57 -0.62 -2.18
N GLN A 34 -24.99 0.52 -2.72
CA GLN A 34 -24.56 1.82 -2.20
C GLN A 34 -24.87 1.98 -0.69
N GLY A 35 -26.03 1.53 -0.23
CA GLY A 35 -26.40 1.60 1.18
C GLY A 35 -25.55 0.70 2.07
N GLU A 36 -25.17 -0.48 1.61
CA GLU A 36 -24.25 -1.38 2.32
C GLU A 36 -22.85 -0.80 2.39
N ALA A 37 -22.35 -0.23 1.29
CA ALA A 37 -21.06 0.46 1.27
C ALA A 37 -21.04 1.64 2.25
N GLN A 38 -22.10 2.47 2.30
CA GLN A 38 -22.21 3.57 3.25
C GLN A 38 -22.21 3.08 4.70
N ARG A 39 -22.94 2.02 5.03
CA ARG A 39 -22.93 1.41 6.37
C ARG A 39 -21.55 0.89 6.76
N LEU A 40 -20.86 0.22 5.83
CA LEU A 40 -19.50 -0.25 6.03
C LEU A 40 -18.52 0.90 6.33
N LEU A 41 -18.58 1.96 5.51
CA LEU A 41 -17.74 3.15 5.70
C LEU A 41 -18.00 3.84 7.04
N ALA A 42 -19.26 3.90 7.47
CA ALA A 42 -19.66 4.50 8.76
C ALA A 42 -19.25 3.63 9.97
N ALA A 43 -19.22 2.32 9.80
CA ALA A 43 -18.81 1.37 10.85
C ALA A 43 -17.29 1.34 11.07
N THR A 44 -16.50 1.63 10.04
CA THR A 44 -15.03 1.64 10.14
C THR A 44 -14.51 2.96 10.71
N ARG A 45 -13.67 2.89 11.77
CA ARG A 45 -13.16 4.07 12.48
C ARG A 45 -11.62 4.09 12.54
N GLY A 46 -11.07 5.20 12.99
CA GLY A 46 -9.62 5.38 13.15
C GLY A 46 -8.84 5.33 11.84
N THR A 47 -7.59 4.96 11.92
CA THR A 47 -6.71 4.85 10.73
C THR A 47 -7.22 3.83 9.71
N PRO A 48 -7.69 2.61 10.09
CA PRO A 48 -8.29 1.69 9.12
C PRO A 48 -9.51 2.29 8.40
N GLY A 49 -10.39 2.97 9.11
CA GLY A 49 -11.55 3.63 8.51
C GLY A 49 -11.17 4.74 7.52
N LEU A 50 -10.11 5.50 7.83
CA LEU A 50 -9.59 6.51 6.90
C LEU A 50 -9.03 5.84 5.62
N VAL A 51 -8.29 4.74 5.76
CA VAL A 51 -7.80 3.96 4.60
C VAL A 51 -8.97 3.44 3.77
N VAL A 52 -9.97 2.82 4.38
CA VAL A 52 -11.14 2.27 3.65
C VAL A 52 -11.88 3.37 2.88
N ARG A 53 -12.12 4.53 3.51
CA ARG A 53 -12.75 5.69 2.83
C ARG A 53 -11.89 6.23 1.68
N LEU A 54 -10.58 6.27 1.86
CA LEU A 54 -9.65 6.67 0.81
C LEU A 54 -9.74 5.70 -0.38
N LEU A 55 -9.64 4.40 -0.14
CA LEU A 55 -9.71 3.37 -1.19
C LEU A 55 -11.05 3.41 -1.94
N TYR A 56 -12.15 3.56 -1.21
CA TYR A 56 -13.49 3.65 -1.81
C TYR A 56 -13.64 4.89 -2.69
N GLY A 57 -13.20 6.06 -2.19
CA GLY A 57 -13.35 7.32 -2.93
C GLY A 57 -12.43 7.49 -4.13
N THR A 58 -11.32 6.72 -4.19
CA THR A 58 -10.29 6.86 -5.24
C THR A 58 -10.20 5.67 -6.18
N GLY A 59 -10.80 4.53 -5.82
CA GLY A 59 -10.66 3.27 -6.56
C GLY A 59 -9.23 2.69 -6.55
N MET A 60 -8.39 3.12 -5.61
CA MET A 60 -7.04 2.57 -5.45
C MET A 60 -7.08 1.12 -4.96
N ARG A 61 -6.07 0.34 -5.34
CA ARG A 61 -5.82 -0.97 -4.74
C ARG A 61 -5.31 -0.81 -3.31
N LEU A 62 -5.59 -1.81 -2.46
CA LEU A 62 -5.18 -1.78 -1.06
C LEU A 62 -3.70 -1.40 -0.88
N MET A 63 -2.81 -2.08 -1.58
CA MET A 63 -1.37 -1.80 -1.44
C MET A 63 -0.94 -0.45 -2.03
N GLU A 64 -1.62 0.05 -3.05
CA GLU A 64 -1.39 1.41 -3.57
C GLU A 64 -1.70 2.45 -2.48
N GLY A 65 -2.85 2.30 -1.80
CA GLY A 65 -3.23 3.19 -0.69
C GLY A 65 -2.28 3.10 0.51
N LEU A 66 -1.87 1.89 0.90
CA LEU A 66 -0.98 1.70 2.05
C LEU A 66 0.44 2.23 1.80
N ARG A 67 0.91 2.19 0.56
CA ARG A 67 2.24 2.65 0.16
C ARG A 67 2.31 4.15 -0.15
N LEU A 68 1.20 4.90 -0.04
CA LEU A 68 1.21 6.35 -0.24
C LEU A 68 2.19 7.04 0.70
N ARG A 69 2.93 7.95 0.14
CA ARG A 69 3.88 8.81 0.85
C ARG A 69 3.35 10.23 0.98
N ILE A 70 3.88 10.97 1.91
CA ILE A 70 3.46 12.36 2.16
C ILE A 70 3.50 13.20 0.88
N LYS A 71 4.56 13.06 0.09
CA LYS A 71 4.75 13.80 -1.17
C LYS A 71 3.77 13.41 -2.29
N ASP A 72 3.04 12.31 -2.12
CA ASP A 72 2.09 11.84 -3.14
C ASP A 72 0.73 12.52 -3.03
N ILE A 73 0.50 13.32 -1.98
CA ILE A 73 -0.74 14.07 -1.77
C ILE A 73 -0.53 15.55 -2.09
N ASP A 74 -1.31 16.06 -3.03
CA ASP A 74 -1.41 17.49 -3.33
C ASP A 74 -2.78 18.00 -2.84
N PHE A 75 -2.76 18.69 -1.71
CA PHE A 75 -3.97 19.28 -1.12
C PHE A 75 -4.45 20.55 -1.82
N GLU A 76 -3.61 21.21 -2.59
CA GLU A 76 -3.99 22.42 -3.31
C GLU A 76 -4.75 22.05 -4.58
N ARG A 77 -4.25 21.03 -5.28
CA ARG A 77 -4.89 20.50 -6.50
C ARG A 77 -5.92 19.43 -6.23
N ASN A 78 -6.09 19.01 -4.97
CA ASN A 78 -6.93 17.88 -4.59
C ASN A 78 -6.59 16.60 -5.38
N GLN A 79 -5.31 16.28 -5.46
CA GLN A 79 -4.80 15.16 -6.25
C GLN A 79 -3.94 14.21 -5.41
N ILE A 80 -3.94 12.95 -5.84
CA ILE A 80 -3.08 11.89 -5.31
C ILE A 80 -2.31 11.29 -6.48
N THR A 81 -1.00 11.24 -6.36
CA THR A 81 -0.12 10.53 -7.30
C THR A 81 0.06 9.10 -6.83
N ILE A 82 -0.38 8.14 -7.62
CA ILE A 82 -0.21 6.70 -7.38
C ILE A 82 0.98 6.24 -8.21
N ARG A 83 2.02 5.75 -7.52
CA ARG A 83 3.26 5.30 -8.17
C ARG A 83 3.31 3.79 -8.27
N GLY A 84 3.93 3.29 -9.38
CA GLY A 84 4.12 1.86 -9.59
C GLY A 84 2.81 1.08 -9.57
N GLY A 85 1.74 1.59 -10.19
CA GLY A 85 0.45 0.92 -10.30
C GLY A 85 0.50 -0.34 -11.17
N LYS A 86 -0.65 -0.86 -11.61
CA LYS A 86 -0.71 -2.05 -12.50
C LYS A 86 0.10 -1.79 -13.78
N GLY A 87 1.10 -2.64 -14.03
CA GLY A 87 2.00 -2.48 -15.17
C GLY A 87 3.07 -1.41 -14.96
N ASP A 88 3.41 -1.10 -13.70
CA ASP A 88 4.44 -0.13 -13.30
C ASP A 88 4.19 1.29 -13.85
N LYS A 89 2.90 1.67 -13.98
CA LYS A 89 2.50 2.98 -14.48
C LYS A 89 2.04 3.89 -13.35
N ASP A 90 2.58 5.09 -13.32
CA ASP A 90 2.11 6.17 -12.45
C ASP A 90 0.78 6.71 -12.97
N ARG A 91 -0.11 7.10 -12.06
CA ARG A 91 -1.35 7.78 -12.39
C ARG A 91 -1.74 8.78 -11.32
N ILE A 92 -2.52 9.76 -11.71
CA ILE A 92 -3.12 10.73 -10.79
C ILE A 92 -4.59 10.39 -10.61
N THR A 93 -5.07 10.49 -9.37
CA THR A 93 -6.48 10.38 -9.01
C THR A 93 -6.90 11.56 -8.13
N MET A 94 -8.19 11.78 -8.02
CA MET A 94 -8.74 12.85 -7.19
C MET A 94 -8.66 12.48 -5.71
N LEU A 95 -8.31 13.46 -4.87
CA LEU A 95 -8.44 13.36 -3.42
C LEU A 95 -9.89 13.68 -3.01
N PRO A 96 -10.64 12.72 -2.44
CA PRO A 96 -12.04 12.95 -2.06
C PRO A 96 -12.15 14.04 -0.98
N ALA A 97 -12.97 15.05 -1.23
CA ALA A 97 -13.15 16.18 -0.31
C ALA A 97 -13.58 15.74 1.10
N SER A 98 -14.40 14.68 1.18
CA SER A 98 -14.93 14.14 2.44
C SER A 98 -13.87 13.61 3.42
N ILE A 99 -12.66 13.30 2.94
CA ILE A 99 -11.58 12.78 3.80
C ILE A 99 -10.44 13.77 4.01
N VAL A 100 -10.47 14.94 3.38
CA VAL A 100 -9.37 15.93 3.43
C VAL A 100 -9.03 16.33 4.87
N ALA A 101 -10.05 16.68 5.66
CA ALA A 101 -9.84 17.09 7.05
C ALA A 101 -9.22 15.97 7.90
N ASP A 102 -9.77 14.74 7.81
CA ASP A 102 -9.27 13.59 8.54
C ASP A 102 -7.86 13.21 8.11
N LEU A 103 -7.56 13.30 6.81
CA LEU A 103 -6.24 13.00 6.27
C LEU A 103 -5.20 14.02 6.73
N ARG A 104 -5.53 15.32 6.72
CA ARG A 104 -4.66 16.38 7.27
C ARG A 104 -4.36 16.15 8.76
N ALA A 105 -5.39 15.85 9.56
CA ALA A 105 -5.22 15.53 10.98
C ALA A 105 -4.36 14.29 11.18
N HIS A 106 -4.53 13.26 10.36
CA HIS A 106 -3.70 12.05 10.41
C HIS A 106 -2.24 12.36 10.05
N ILE A 107 -1.98 13.13 9.00
CA ILE A 107 -0.63 13.54 8.59
C ILE A 107 0.04 14.40 9.67
N ALA A 108 -0.70 15.28 10.32
CA ALA A 108 -0.16 16.07 11.44
C ALA A 108 0.31 15.17 12.61
N ARG A 109 -0.47 14.14 12.98
CA ARG A 109 -0.02 13.14 13.98
C ARG A 109 1.19 12.35 13.50
N ARG A 110 1.25 12.00 12.22
CA ARG A 110 2.44 11.34 11.64
C ARG A 110 3.69 12.20 11.72
N ARG A 111 3.56 13.52 11.60
CA ARG A 111 4.69 14.45 11.74
C ARG A 111 5.32 14.33 13.13
N ILE A 112 4.51 14.29 14.18
CA ILE A 112 5.01 14.12 15.56
C ILE A 112 5.80 12.81 15.71
N TRP A 113 5.32 11.72 15.11
CA TRP A 113 6.06 10.45 15.13
C TRP A 113 7.37 10.54 14.35
N HIS A 114 7.36 11.19 13.21
CA HIS A 114 8.55 11.36 12.38
C HIS A 114 9.62 12.17 13.11
N ASP A 115 9.25 13.27 13.77
CA ASP A 115 10.19 14.09 14.53
C ASP A 115 10.80 13.31 15.71
N LYS A 116 10.01 12.46 16.36
CA LYS A 116 10.52 11.51 17.37
C LYS A 116 11.45 10.47 16.73
N ASP A 117 11.07 9.89 15.59
CA ASP A 117 11.89 8.90 14.90
C ASP A 117 13.24 9.51 14.44
N LEU A 118 13.23 10.79 14.04
CA LEU A 118 14.47 11.54 13.72
C LEU A 118 15.37 11.68 14.93
N SER A 119 14.82 12.05 16.10
CA SER A 119 15.61 12.20 17.33
C SER A 119 16.23 10.89 17.79
N LEU A 120 15.60 9.76 17.45
CA LEU A 120 16.09 8.41 17.77
C LEU A 120 17.01 7.82 16.67
N GLY A 121 17.26 8.54 15.58
CA GLY A 121 18.01 8.03 14.43
C GLY A 121 17.29 6.92 13.65
N LYS A 122 15.97 6.76 13.80
CA LYS A 122 15.14 5.68 13.25
C LYS A 122 14.12 6.14 12.19
N ALA A 123 14.28 7.36 11.67
CA ALA A 123 13.34 7.94 10.71
C ALA A 123 13.47 7.39 9.29
N ASP A 124 14.42 6.51 9.04
CA ASP A 124 14.66 5.99 7.69
C ASP A 124 13.52 5.09 7.22
N VAL A 125 13.15 5.22 5.93
CA VAL A 125 12.16 4.37 5.26
C VAL A 125 12.78 3.79 3.98
N GLU A 126 12.29 2.62 3.57
CA GLU A 126 12.66 2.04 2.28
C GLU A 126 12.32 3.02 1.14
N LEU A 127 13.27 3.23 0.24
CA LEU A 127 13.08 4.00 -0.99
C LEU A 127 12.86 3.05 -2.18
N PRO A 128 12.00 3.41 -3.15
CA PRO A 128 11.80 2.59 -4.33
C PRO A 128 13.04 2.58 -5.23
N HIS A 129 13.29 1.43 -5.87
CA HIS A 129 14.35 1.22 -6.84
C HIS A 129 15.76 1.56 -6.31
N ALA A 130 16.58 2.20 -7.14
CA ALA A 130 17.94 2.60 -6.81
C ALA A 130 18.06 3.99 -6.12
N LEU A 131 16.94 4.58 -5.69
CA LEU A 131 16.93 5.93 -5.10
C LEU A 131 17.73 6.00 -3.81
N GLU A 132 17.74 4.96 -2.99
CA GLU A 132 18.54 4.88 -1.77
C GLU A 132 20.04 5.08 -2.07
N ARG A 133 20.54 4.51 -3.18
CA ARG A 133 21.92 4.67 -3.61
C ARG A 133 22.21 6.07 -4.16
N LYS A 134 21.25 6.67 -4.88
CA LYS A 134 21.38 8.01 -5.48
C LYS A 134 21.21 9.12 -4.44
N TYR A 135 20.31 8.92 -3.48
CA TYR A 135 19.95 9.90 -2.45
C TYR A 135 19.92 9.24 -1.07
N PRO A 136 21.11 8.99 -0.44
CA PRO A 136 21.21 8.19 0.80
C PRO A 136 20.39 8.74 1.98
N ASN A 137 20.15 10.05 2.02
CA ASN A 137 19.43 10.70 3.11
C ASN A 137 17.92 10.86 2.84
N ALA A 138 17.45 10.62 1.61
CA ALA A 138 16.06 10.86 1.24
C ALA A 138 15.08 10.01 2.04
N GLY A 139 15.47 8.81 2.50
CA GLY A 139 14.64 7.96 3.37
C GLY A 139 14.25 8.63 4.68
N ARG A 140 15.02 9.62 5.16
CA ARG A 140 14.75 10.38 6.39
C ARG A 140 13.90 11.63 6.15
N GLU A 141 13.75 12.05 4.91
CA GLU A 141 12.98 13.24 4.59
C GLU A 141 11.48 13.00 4.78
N TRP A 142 10.79 14.05 5.23
CA TRP A 142 9.36 13.99 5.50
C TRP A 142 8.53 13.55 4.29
N GLY A 143 8.82 14.09 3.11
CA GLY A 143 8.09 13.76 1.89
C GLY A 143 8.08 12.28 1.54
N TRP A 144 9.10 11.53 1.93
CA TRP A 144 9.22 10.11 1.66
C TRP A 144 8.56 9.20 2.70
N GLN A 145 8.14 9.76 3.85
CA GLN A 145 7.48 8.98 4.89
C GLN A 145 6.13 8.42 4.43
N TYR A 146 5.80 7.20 4.90
CA TYR A 146 4.49 6.63 4.65
C TYR A 146 3.41 7.39 5.41
N ILE A 147 2.28 7.70 4.74
CA ILE A 147 1.11 8.28 5.37
C ILE A 147 0.58 7.32 6.43
N PHE A 148 0.34 6.07 6.02
CA PHE A 148 -0.17 5.01 6.89
C PHE A 148 0.96 4.13 7.41
N ALA A 149 1.82 4.70 8.23
CA ALA A 149 2.95 3.98 8.83
C ALA A 149 2.49 3.04 9.96
N ALA A 150 3.21 1.93 10.13
CA ALA A 150 3.03 1.02 11.25
C ALA A 150 3.37 1.69 12.58
N ALA A 151 2.72 1.28 13.66
CA ALA A 151 3.02 1.78 15.01
C ALA A 151 4.43 1.36 15.46
N ASP A 152 4.83 0.15 15.08
CA ASP A 152 6.11 -0.45 15.47
C ASP A 152 7.13 -0.38 14.34
N TYR A 153 8.40 -0.50 14.71
CA TYR A 153 9.49 -0.71 13.77
C TYR A 153 9.54 -2.19 13.38
N SER A 154 10.06 -2.46 12.20
CA SER A 154 10.34 -3.82 11.72
C SER A 154 11.74 -3.88 11.10
N ILE A 155 12.32 -5.08 11.11
CA ILE A 155 13.57 -5.34 10.40
C ILE A 155 13.20 -5.54 8.92
N ASP A 156 13.79 -4.72 8.06
CA ASP A 156 13.67 -4.91 6.62
C ASP A 156 14.40 -6.19 6.21
N PRO A 157 13.70 -7.21 5.67
CA PRO A 157 14.31 -8.50 5.37
C PRO A 157 15.38 -8.46 4.29
N ARG A 158 15.42 -7.38 3.49
CA ARG A 158 16.39 -7.22 2.40
C ARG A 158 17.69 -6.57 2.87
N SER A 159 17.57 -5.55 3.72
CA SER A 159 18.72 -4.76 4.17
C SER A 159 19.15 -5.03 5.62
N GLY A 160 18.34 -5.72 6.42
CA GLY A 160 18.55 -5.91 7.85
C GLY A 160 18.35 -4.64 8.68
N VAL A 161 18.01 -3.51 8.06
CA VAL A 161 17.85 -2.21 8.74
C VAL A 161 16.52 -2.17 9.47
N VAL A 162 16.53 -1.66 10.70
CA VAL A 162 15.31 -1.41 11.48
C VAL A 162 14.66 -0.14 10.97
N ARG A 163 13.45 -0.27 10.40
CA ARG A 163 12.72 0.83 9.76
C ARG A 163 11.25 0.84 10.18
N ARG A 164 10.59 1.99 10.03
CA ARG A 164 9.14 2.07 10.10
C ARG A 164 8.55 1.84 8.72
N HIS A 165 7.78 0.77 8.58
CA HIS A 165 7.09 0.41 7.33
C HIS A 165 5.66 0.95 7.30
N HIS A 166 4.94 0.76 6.19
CA HIS A 166 3.49 0.99 6.16
C HIS A 166 2.74 -0.06 7.02
N ILE A 167 1.52 0.25 7.43
CA ILE A 167 0.68 -0.72 8.15
C ILE A 167 0.44 -1.96 7.28
N HIS A 168 0.35 -3.11 7.94
CA HIS A 168 0.15 -4.38 7.24
C HIS A 168 -1.28 -4.48 6.69
N GLU A 169 -1.43 -5.01 5.49
CA GLU A 169 -2.72 -5.16 4.80
C GLU A 169 -3.77 -5.92 5.63
N LYS A 170 -3.36 -6.96 6.37
CA LYS A 170 -4.24 -7.72 7.26
C LYS A 170 -4.89 -6.85 8.35
N THR A 171 -4.26 -5.73 8.74
CA THR A 171 -4.84 -4.79 9.70
C THR A 171 -6.12 -4.18 9.13
N ILE A 172 -6.10 -3.77 7.85
CA ILE A 172 -7.28 -3.22 7.19
C ILE A 172 -8.32 -4.31 6.93
N GLN A 173 -7.89 -5.48 6.44
CA GLN A 173 -8.79 -6.59 6.14
C GLN A 173 -9.58 -7.10 7.36
N ARG A 174 -8.97 -7.07 8.57
CA ARG A 174 -9.67 -7.43 9.82
C ARG A 174 -10.72 -6.43 10.24
N HIS A 175 -10.59 -5.16 9.85
CA HIS A 175 -11.57 -4.12 10.20
C HIS A 175 -12.76 -4.06 9.23
N VAL A 176 -12.67 -4.73 8.09
CA VAL A 176 -13.72 -4.79 7.07
C VAL A 176 -14.53 -6.11 7.17
N LYS A 177 -14.02 -7.10 7.91
CA LYS A 177 -14.75 -8.33 8.23
C LYS A 177 -15.74 -8.13 9.36
#